data_d1c61ad5c0e53d7d386d47ed9724284e
#
_entry.id   d1c61ad5c0e53d7d386d47ed9724284e
#
_cell.length_a   1.000
_cell.length_b   1.000
_cell.length_c   1.000
_cell.angle_alpha   90.00
_cell.angle_beta   90.00
_cell.angle_gamma   90.00
#
_symmetry.space_group_name_H-M   'P 1'
#
loop_
_entity.id
_entity.type
_entity.pdbx_description
1 polymer ?
#
loop_
_entity_poly.entity_id
_entity_poly.type
_entity_poly.pdbx_seq_one_letter_code
_entity_poly.pdbx_strand_id
1 'polypeptide(L)'
;MWETRVINLFNEVLAALSYDKYPVKNESVLRSLLQVYLIGKNHDVRVEQNNSKGRSDIIVNFTKRRVVLELKYTDKVNEEKNKLDEAEQQIIEKGYGLENLGDRELIQIACVFNGNKNKRQITMYKKVENSVIALV
;
A
#
# COMPACT_ATOMS: atom_id res chain seq x y z
N MET A 1 -0.07 15.86 -5.20
CA MET A 1 0.24 14.50 -5.70
C MET A 1 -0.61 13.50 -4.96
N TRP A 2 -1.20 12.59 -5.70
CA TRP A 2 -2.11 11.59 -5.12
C TRP A 2 -1.43 10.68 -4.12
N GLU A 3 -0.24 10.18 -4.47
CA GLU A 3 0.48 9.26 -3.60
C GLU A 3 0.82 9.90 -2.26
N THR A 4 1.23 11.16 -2.25
CA THR A 4 1.54 11.87 -1.02
C THR A 4 0.28 12.04 -0.16
N ARG A 5 -0.85 12.37 -0.79
CA ARG A 5 -2.12 12.54 -0.06
C ARG A 5 -2.57 11.23 0.59
N VAL A 6 -2.49 10.14 -0.14
CA VAL A 6 -2.88 8.82 0.37
C VAL A 6 -2.00 8.42 1.55
N ILE A 7 -0.69 8.58 1.41
CA ILE A 7 0.25 8.21 2.47
C ILE A 7 0.06 9.07 3.72
N ASN A 8 -0.13 10.37 3.54
CA ASN A 8 -0.36 11.26 4.68
C ASN A 8 -1.64 10.90 5.42
N LEU A 9 -2.70 10.59 4.69
CA LEU A 9 -3.96 10.16 5.30
C LEU A 9 -3.76 8.88 6.11
N PHE A 10 -3.07 7.90 5.55
CA PHE A 10 -2.81 6.65 6.27
C PHE A 10 -1.98 6.89 7.52
N ASN A 11 -0.98 7.76 7.45
CA ASN A 11 -0.17 8.08 8.62
C ASN A 11 -0.97 8.80 9.71
N GLU A 12 -1.93 9.64 9.34
CA GLU A 12 -2.84 10.26 10.30
C GLU A 12 -3.69 9.20 11.03
N VAL A 13 -4.21 8.24 10.27
CA VAL A 13 -5.00 7.15 10.84
C VAL A 13 -4.15 6.32 11.79
N LEU A 14 -2.96 5.95 11.37
CA LEU A 14 -2.05 5.13 12.18
C LEU A 14 -1.61 5.86 13.45
N ALA A 15 -1.41 7.17 13.37
CA ALA A 15 -1.04 7.97 14.53
C ALA A 15 -2.18 8.08 15.57
N ALA A 16 -3.42 7.96 15.11
CA ALA A 16 -4.58 8.04 16.00
C ALA A 16 -4.83 6.74 16.78
N LEU A 17 -4.19 5.63 16.38
CA LEU A 17 -4.39 4.35 17.07
C LEU A 17 -3.61 4.29 18.37
N SER A 18 -4.23 3.65 19.38
CA SER A 18 -3.53 3.31 20.60
C SER A 18 -2.62 2.11 20.33
N TYR A 19 -1.35 2.37 20.14
CA TYR A 19 -0.40 1.34 19.75
C TYR A 19 -0.26 0.22 20.78
N ASP A 20 -0.38 0.55 22.06
CA ASP A 20 -0.28 -0.45 23.12
C ASP A 20 -1.42 -1.46 23.04
N LYS A 21 -2.61 -1.01 22.62
CA LYS A 21 -3.77 -1.88 22.47
C LYS A 21 -3.86 -2.52 21.09
N TYR A 22 -3.39 -1.82 20.06
CA TYR A 22 -3.52 -2.24 18.67
C TYR A 22 -2.17 -2.15 17.96
N PRO A 23 -1.20 -2.98 18.38
CA PRO A 23 0.13 -2.92 17.76
C PRO A 23 0.11 -3.42 16.33
N VAL A 24 0.77 -2.69 15.45
CA VAL A 24 0.99 -3.13 14.08
C VAL A 24 2.32 -3.89 14.04
N LYS A 25 2.25 -5.20 13.95
CA LYS A 25 3.42 -6.08 14.08
C LYS A 25 3.89 -6.65 12.74
N ASN A 26 3.07 -6.57 11.71
CA ASN A 26 3.39 -7.16 10.42
C ASN A 26 2.49 -6.57 9.33
N GLU A 27 2.77 -6.95 8.09
CA GLU A 27 2.01 -6.49 6.92
C GLU A 27 0.54 -6.83 6.98
N SER A 28 0.23 -8.00 7.48
CA SER A 28 -1.17 -8.48 7.53
C SER A 28 -2.03 -7.59 8.44
N VAL A 29 -1.51 -7.25 9.61
CA VAL A 29 -2.21 -6.37 10.54
C VAL A 29 -2.38 -4.98 9.94
N LEU A 30 -1.31 -4.45 9.35
CA LEU A 30 -1.34 -3.13 8.70
C LEU A 30 -2.40 -3.10 7.60
N ARG A 31 -2.40 -4.11 6.75
CA ARG A 31 -3.36 -4.23 5.64
C ARG A 31 -4.79 -4.23 6.14
N SER A 32 -5.04 -5.02 7.18
CA SER A 32 -6.38 -5.14 7.76
C SER A 32 -6.87 -3.81 8.33
N LEU A 33 -6.01 -3.09 9.04
CA LEU A 33 -6.37 -1.79 9.60
C LEU A 33 -6.70 -0.78 8.52
N LEU A 34 -5.89 -0.70 7.48
CA LEU A 34 -6.12 0.22 6.38
C LEU A 34 -7.36 -0.15 5.59
N GLN A 35 -7.61 -1.44 5.39
CA GLN A 35 -8.80 -1.93 4.72
C GLN A 35 -10.06 -1.51 5.48
N VAL A 36 -10.10 -1.75 6.77
CA VAL A 36 -11.25 -1.39 7.61
C VAL A 36 -11.51 0.11 7.56
N TYR A 37 -10.45 0.90 7.65
CA TYR A 37 -10.58 2.36 7.56
C TYR A 37 -11.20 2.80 6.23
N LEU A 38 -10.69 2.26 5.13
CA LEU A 38 -11.15 2.64 3.79
C LEU A 38 -12.60 2.19 3.55
N ILE A 39 -12.97 1.01 4.02
CA ILE A 39 -14.35 0.53 3.94
C ILE A 39 -15.27 1.45 4.73
N GLY A 40 -14.83 1.85 5.92
CA GLY A 40 -15.60 2.78 6.76
C GLY A 40 -15.80 4.14 6.11
N LYS A 41 -14.96 4.52 5.15
CA LYS A 41 -15.10 5.74 4.35
C LYS A 41 -15.89 5.52 3.07
N ASN A 42 -16.54 4.38 2.92
CA ASN A 42 -17.35 4.04 1.75
C ASN A 42 -16.57 3.94 0.43
N HIS A 43 -15.31 3.55 0.53
CA HIS A 43 -14.51 3.28 -0.67
C HIS A 43 -14.68 1.82 -1.09
N ASP A 44 -14.64 1.60 -2.39
CA ASP A 44 -14.61 0.24 -2.95
C ASP A 44 -13.20 -0.32 -2.79
N VAL A 45 -13.02 -1.12 -1.74
CA VAL A 45 -11.71 -1.64 -1.35
C VAL A 45 -11.69 -3.14 -1.53
N ARG A 46 -10.64 -3.61 -2.17
CA ARG A 46 -10.37 -5.05 -2.27
C ARG A 46 -8.96 -5.33 -1.74
N VAL A 47 -8.86 -6.43 -1.02
CA VAL A 47 -7.56 -7.01 -0.72
C VAL A 47 -7.47 -8.21 -1.65
N GLU A 48 -6.45 -8.22 -2.49
CA GLU A 48 -6.29 -9.27 -3.46
C GLU A 48 -6.09 -10.60 -2.73
N GLN A 49 -6.91 -11.59 -3.09
CA GLN A 49 -6.85 -12.90 -2.45
C GLN A 49 -5.53 -13.58 -2.74
N ASN A 50 -5.05 -14.36 -1.80
CA ASN A 50 -3.88 -15.17 -2.02
C ASN A 50 -4.09 -16.06 -3.23
N ASN A 51 -3.17 -15.97 -4.16
CA ASN A 51 -3.09 -16.87 -5.27
C ASN A 51 -1.73 -17.58 -5.21
N SER A 52 -1.43 -18.38 -6.20
CA SER A 52 -0.15 -19.10 -6.26
C SER A 52 1.06 -18.19 -6.33
N LYS A 53 0.87 -16.90 -6.53
CA LYS A 53 1.94 -15.91 -6.64
C LYS A 53 2.17 -15.14 -5.36
N GLY A 54 1.41 -15.46 -4.30
CA GLY A 54 1.66 -14.93 -2.98
C GLY A 54 0.72 -13.83 -2.54
N ARG A 55 1.25 -12.85 -1.87
CA ARG A 55 0.50 -11.94 -1.05
C ARG A 55 -0.22 -10.84 -1.79
N SER A 56 -1.34 -10.44 -1.22
CA SER A 56 -2.23 -9.47 -1.83
C SER A 56 -1.90 -8.05 -1.47
N ASP A 57 -2.20 -7.16 -2.40
CA ASP A 57 -2.18 -5.73 -2.18
C ASP A 57 -3.54 -5.22 -1.77
N ILE A 58 -3.58 -3.98 -1.35
CA ILE A 58 -4.82 -3.23 -1.22
C ILE A 58 -5.08 -2.53 -2.55
N ILE A 59 -6.28 -2.73 -3.07
CA ILE A 59 -6.74 -2.06 -4.28
C ILE A 59 -7.95 -1.22 -3.90
N VAL A 60 -7.89 0.07 -4.21
CA VAL A 60 -8.98 1.01 -3.92
C VAL A 60 -9.47 1.60 -5.23
N ASN A 61 -10.75 1.41 -5.53
CA ASN A 61 -11.37 1.98 -6.72
C ASN A 61 -12.05 3.30 -6.39
N PHE A 62 -11.66 4.33 -7.12
CA PHE A 62 -12.37 5.59 -7.18
C PHE A 62 -13.04 5.68 -8.56
N THR A 63 -13.86 6.69 -8.78
CA THR A 63 -14.57 6.84 -10.05
C THR A 63 -13.62 6.91 -11.24
N LYS A 64 -12.55 7.70 -11.13
CA LYS A 64 -11.62 7.94 -12.23
C LYS A 64 -10.26 7.30 -12.03
N ARG A 65 -10.01 6.71 -10.87
CA ARG A 65 -8.69 6.17 -10.51
C ARG A 65 -8.81 4.86 -9.80
N ARG A 66 -7.80 4.06 -9.96
CA ARG A 66 -7.58 2.89 -9.10
C ARG A 66 -6.21 3.04 -8.47
N VAL A 67 -6.17 2.95 -7.15
CA VAL A 67 -4.91 3.00 -6.39
C VAL A 67 -4.57 1.61 -5.90
N VAL A 68 -3.35 1.19 -6.19
CA VAL A 68 -2.82 -0.10 -5.71
C VAL A 68 -1.70 0.20 -4.74
N LEU A 69 -1.76 -0.43 -3.58
CA LEU A 69 -0.76 -0.27 -2.54
C LEU A 69 -0.10 -1.60 -2.26
N GLU A 70 1.21 -1.68 -2.48
CA GLU A 70 2.01 -2.80 -2.03
C GLU A 70 2.69 -2.39 -0.74
N LEU A 71 2.35 -3.10 0.35
CA LEU A 71 2.79 -2.75 1.70
C LEU A 71 3.90 -3.70 2.14
N LYS A 72 4.97 -3.14 2.68
CA LYS A 72 6.02 -3.91 3.33
C LYS A 72 6.19 -3.42 4.75
N TYR A 73 6.60 -4.31 5.61
CA TYR A 73 6.82 -4.03 7.04
C TYR A 73 8.28 -4.24 7.40
N THR A 74 8.82 -3.32 8.20
CA THR A 74 10.08 -3.52 8.88
C THR A 74 10.05 -2.77 10.21
N ASP A 75 10.93 -3.12 11.13
CA ASP A 75 11.15 -2.35 12.35
C ASP A 75 12.58 -1.79 12.39
N LYS A 76 13.30 -1.89 11.28
CA LYS A 76 14.71 -1.47 11.18
C LYS A 76 14.88 -0.46 10.07
N VAL A 77 15.43 0.71 10.43
CA VAL A 77 15.67 1.79 9.47
C VAL A 77 16.55 1.35 8.31
N ASN A 78 17.59 0.55 8.60
CA ASN A 78 18.52 0.10 7.56
C ASN A 78 17.93 -0.90 6.58
N GLU A 79 16.72 -1.40 6.83
CA GLU A 79 16.04 -2.31 5.91
C GLU A 79 14.97 -1.62 5.05
N GLU A 80 14.65 -0.37 5.34
CA GLU A 80 13.56 0.34 4.67
C GLU A 80 13.76 0.42 3.16
N LYS A 81 14.96 0.74 2.71
CA LYS A 81 15.24 0.88 1.28
C LYS A 81 15.08 -0.45 0.54
N ASN A 82 15.57 -1.54 1.12
CA ASN A 82 15.43 -2.87 0.53
C ASN A 82 13.98 -3.30 0.45
N LYS A 83 13.19 -2.99 1.48
CA LYS A 83 11.77 -3.30 1.49
C LYS A 83 11.02 -2.50 0.43
N LEU A 84 11.38 -1.24 0.25
CA LEU A 84 10.78 -0.42 -0.79
C LEU A 84 11.08 -0.99 -2.18
N ASP A 85 12.32 -1.38 -2.41
CA ASP A 85 12.72 -1.98 -3.69
C ASP A 85 11.98 -3.29 -3.94
N GLU A 86 11.79 -4.12 -2.91
CA GLU A 86 11.00 -5.34 -3.02
C GLU A 86 9.55 -5.04 -3.40
N ALA A 87 8.95 -4.04 -2.78
CA ALA A 87 7.57 -3.66 -3.06
C ALA A 87 7.42 -3.17 -4.49
N GLU A 88 8.32 -2.33 -4.94
CA GLU A 88 8.32 -1.85 -6.32
C GLU A 88 8.46 -3.00 -7.31
N GLN A 89 9.39 -3.90 -7.05
CA GLN A 89 9.64 -5.03 -7.93
C GLN A 89 8.43 -5.95 -8.03
N GLN A 90 7.75 -6.19 -6.92
CA GLN A 90 6.54 -7.01 -6.91
C GLN A 90 5.42 -6.38 -7.74
N ILE A 91 5.23 -5.09 -7.64
CA ILE A 91 4.24 -4.38 -8.46
C ILE A 91 4.55 -4.54 -9.94
N ILE A 92 5.81 -4.33 -10.32
CA ILE A 92 6.24 -4.41 -11.72
C ILE A 92 6.05 -5.84 -12.26
N GLU A 93 6.50 -6.83 -11.52
CA GLU A 93 6.47 -8.22 -11.98
C GLU A 93 5.05 -8.77 -12.10
N LYS A 94 4.18 -8.39 -11.19
CA LYS A 94 2.84 -8.99 -11.11
C LYS A 94 1.76 -8.15 -11.77
N GLY A 95 2.06 -6.89 -12.13
CA GLY A 95 1.11 -6.01 -12.81
C GLY A 95 -0.18 -5.80 -12.04
N TYR A 96 -0.07 -5.61 -10.74
CA TYR A 96 -1.24 -5.47 -9.88
C TYR A 96 -2.16 -4.32 -10.33
N GLY A 97 -3.45 -4.60 -10.31
CA GLY A 97 -4.47 -3.59 -10.55
C GLY A 97 -4.90 -3.41 -12.00
N LEU A 98 -4.30 -4.15 -12.94
CA LEU A 98 -4.64 -4.00 -14.36
C LEU A 98 -5.98 -4.65 -14.72
N GLU A 99 -6.39 -5.66 -13.98
CA GLU A 99 -7.59 -6.43 -14.28
C GLU A 99 -8.83 -5.59 -14.09
N ASN A 100 -9.69 -5.55 -15.12
CA ASN A 100 -10.95 -4.79 -15.10
C ASN A 100 -10.77 -3.31 -14.77
N LEU A 101 -9.65 -2.72 -15.18
CA LEU A 101 -9.34 -1.32 -14.89
C LEU A 101 -10.32 -0.37 -15.59
N GLY A 102 -10.71 -0.68 -16.82
CA GLY A 102 -11.57 0.19 -17.61
C GLY A 102 -10.85 1.50 -17.96
N ASP A 103 -11.57 2.60 -17.84
CA ASP A 103 -11.02 3.91 -18.18
C ASP A 103 -10.33 4.62 -17.01
N ARG A 104 -10.18 3.92 -15.89
CA ARG A 104 -9.54 4.50 -14.72
C ARG A 104 -8.04 4.69 -14.92
N GLU A 105 -7.52 5.76 -14.37
CA GLU A 105 -6.08 5.94 -14.22
C GLU A 105 -5.58 4.98 -13.15
N LEU A 106 -4.50 4.25 -13.45
CA LEU A 106 -3.89 3.34 -12.48
C LEU A 106 -2.75 4.04 -11.75
N ILE A 107 -2.82 4.04 -10.44
CA ILE A 107 -1.77 4.60 -9.58
C ILE A 107 -1.27 3.47 -8.69
N GLN A 108 0.00 3.11 -8.86
CA GLN A 108 0.64 2.02 -8.11
C GLN A 108 1.65 2.61 -7.15
N ILE A 109 1.51 2.30 -5.88
CA ILE A 109 2.35 2.86 -4.82
C ILE A 109 3.00 1.73 -4.03
N ALA A 110 4.33 1.74 -4.01
CA ALA A 110 5.12 0.90 -3.11
C ALA A 110 5.34 1.68 -1.81
N CYS A 111 5.14 1.05 -0.67
CA CYS A 111 5.35 1.72 0.61
C CYS A 111 5.85 0.77 1.69
N VAL A 112 6.56 1.36 2.64
CA VAL A 112 7.16 0.65 3.76
C VAL A 112 6.67 1.28 5.06
N PHE A 113 6.09 0.45 5.90
CA PHE A 113 5.71 0.83 7.26
C PHE A 113 6.84 0.40 8.20
N ASN A 114 7.32 1.34 9.00
CA ASN A 114 8.30 1.04 10.03
C ASN A 114 7.59 0.95 11.39
N GLY A 115 7.56 -0.25 11.95
CA GLY A 115 6.88 -0.54 13.21
C GLY A 115 7.73 -0.30 14.45
N ASN A 116 8.92 0.27 14.30
CA ASN A 116 9.73 0.64 15.45
C ASN A 116 8.97 1.61 16.33
N LYS A 117 9.08 1.46 17.64
CA LYS A 117 8.32 2.26 18.60
C LYS A 117 8.49 3.78 18.43
N ASN A 118 9.58 4.21 17.80
CA ASN A 118 9.85 5.62 17.57
C ASN A 118 9.34 6.11 16.21
N LYS A 119 8.82 5.23 15.38
CA LYS A 119 8.33 5.55 14.04
C LYS A 119 6.84 5.31 13.90
N ARG A 120 6.42 4.05 13.81
CA ARG A 120 5.02 3.64 13.72
C ARG A 120 4.24 4.35 12.63
N GLN A 121 4.86 4.43 11.45
CA GLN A 121 4.28 5.13 10.30
C GLN A 121 4.88 4.60 9.01
N ILE A 122 4.26 4.99 7.90
CA ILE A 122 4.85 4.76 6.58
C ILE A 122 5.99 5.76 6.44
N THR A 123 7.21 5.24 6.36
CA THR A 123 8.43 6.05 6.33
C THR A 123 8.99 6.24 4.95
N MET A 124 8.69 5.34 4.03
CA MET A 124 9.13 5.43 2.63
C MET A 124 8.01 5.02 1.71
N TYR A 125 7.87 5.71 0.61
CA TYR A 125 6.91 5.35 -0.42
C TYR A 125 7.38 5.85 -1.77
N LYS A 126 6.84 5.25 -2.82
CA LYS A 126 7.22 5.57 -4.18
C LYS A 126 6.07 5.23 -5.12
N LYS A 127 5.73 6.17 -5.99
CA LYS A 127 4.84 5.88 -7.12
C LYS A 127 5.62 5.08 -8.14
N VAL A 128 5.10 3.93 -8.53
CA VAL A 128 5.78 3.05 -9.46
C VAL A 128 5.49 3.47 -10.89
N GLU A 129 6.54 3.73 -11.64
CA GLU A 129 6.44 4.01 -13.06
C GLU A 129 6.61 2.71 -13.83
N ASN A 130 5.59 2.34 -14.57
CA ASN A 130 5.62 1.12 -15.34
C ASN A 130 5.98 1.43 -16.79
N SER A 131 7.20 1.10 -17.16
CA SER A 131 7.71 1.38 -18.51
C SER A 131 6.94 0.63 -19.60
N VAL A 132 6.35 -0.51 -19.29
CA VAL A 132 5.53 -1.26 -20.24
C VAL A 132 4.31 -0.48 -20.65
N ILE A 133 3.68 0.20 -19.70
CA ILE A 133 2.54 1.06 -19.97
C ILE A 133 2.95 2.25 -20.80
N ALA A 134 4.13 2.81 -20.56
CA ALA A 134 4.63 3.97 -21.28
C ALA A 134 4.93 3.68 -22.75
N LEU A 135 5.15 2.43 -23.11
CA LEU A 135 5.45 2.03 -24.49
C LEU A 135 4.19 1.80 -25.34
N VAL A 136 3.04 1.79 -24.71
CA VAL A 136 1.76 1.61 -25.36
C VAL A 136 1.15 2.96 -25.69
#